data_dcfbae1253d4d91bf6d046a5dd371c00
#
_entry.id   dcfbae1253d4d91bf6d046a5dd371c00
#
_cell.length_a   1.000
_cell.length_b   1.000
_cell.length_c   1.000
_cell.angle_alpha   90.00
_cell.angle_beta   90.00
_cell.angle_gamma   90.00
#
_symmetry.space_group_name_H-M   'P 1'
#
loop_
_entity.id
_entity.type
_entity.pdbx_description
1 polymer ?
#
loop_
_entity_poly.entity_id
_entity_poly.type
_entity_poly.pdbx_seq_one_letter_code
_entity_poly.pdbx_strand_id
1 'polypeptide(L)'
;MKEIVVSSMAPKPIGPYSQGVVSGNFIFLSGQVGRKHDATDLENGVAEQTRQAILNIKAVLAEKNLTLDNVVKSTVFLADMNDFAEMNAVSVSYTHLRAHETSRNL
;
A
#
# COMPACT_ATOMS: atom_id res chain seq x y z
N MET A 1 22.05 -9.27 -1.43
CA MET A 1 21.38 -9.58 -2.71
C MET A 1 19.93 -9.11 -2.66
N LYS A 2 19.45 -8.53 -3.74
CA LYS A 2 18.08 -8.04 -3.84
C LYS A 2 17.21 -9.07 -4.55
N GLU A 3 15.98 -9.22 -4.09
CA GLU A 3 15.00 -10.08 -4.71
C GLU A 3 13.76 -9.27 -5.04
N ILE A 4 13.29 -9.36 -6.27
CA ILE A 4 12.10 -8.65 -6.73
C ILE A 4 10.86 -9.47 -6.37
N VAL A 5 9.84 -8.79 -5.85
CA VAL A 5 8.55 -9.39 -5.49
C VAL A 5 7.50 -8.91 -6.47
N VAL A 6 6.74 -9.84 -7.03
CA VAL A 6 5.68 -9.55 -7.99
C VAL A 6 4.40 -10.27 -7.58
N SER A 7 3.28 -9.56 -7.56
CA SER A 7 1.97 -10.14 -7.32
C SER A 7 1.03 -9.82 -8.48
N SER A 8 0.32 -10.84 -8.96
CA SER A 8 -0.71 -10.64 -9.98
C SER A 8 -1.98 -10.02 -9.40
N MET A 9 -2.11 -9.99 -8.07
CA MET A 9 -3.28 -9.44 -7.38
C MET A 9 -3.11 -7.99 -6.95
N ALA A 10 -2.01 -7.36 -7.34
CA ALA A 10 -1.78 -5.92 -7.14
C ALA A 10 -1.51 -5.28 -8.50
N PRO A 11 -1.79 -3.98 -8.66
CA PRO A 11 -1.55 -3.30 -9.93
C PRO A 11 -0.10 -3.40 -10.36
N LYS A 12 0.12 -3.57 -11.65
CA LYS A 12 1.47 -3.58 -12.20
C LYS A 12 2.08 -2.19 -12.06
N PRO A 13 3.38 -2.11 -11.74
CA PRO A 13 4.07 -0.83 -11.69
C PRO A 13 4.03 -0.13 -13.06
N ILE A 14 3.94 1.19 -13.02
CA ILE A 14 4.08 2.01 -14.21
C ILE A 14 5.54 2.45 -14.27
N GLY A 15 6.23 2.10 -15.37
CA GLY A 15 7.64 2.43 -15.53
C GLY A 15 8.57 1.40 -14.91
N PRO A 16 9.83 1.76 -14.61
CA PRO A 16 10.87 0.82 -14.21
C PRO A 16 10.84 0.49 -12.70
N TYR A 17 9.66 0.30 -12.14
CA TYR A 17 9.52 0.02 -10.71
C TYR A 17 9.14 -1.44 -10.48
N SER A 18 9.53 -1.97 -9.33
CA SER A 18 9.06 -3.26 -8.84
C SER A 18 7.99 -3.02 -7.78
N GLN A 19 7.06 -3.95 -7.62
CA GLN A 19 6.05 -3.88 -6.55
C GLN A 19 6.70 -3.99 -5.17
N GLY A 20 7.73 -4.80 -5.07
CA GLY A 20 8.48 -4.94 -3.83
C GLY A 20 9.88 -5.46 -4.10
N VAL A 21 10.78 -5.21 -3.15
CA VAL A 21 12.17 -5.67 -3.20
C VAL A 21 12.56 -6.16 -1.81
N VAL A 22 13.09 -7.38 -1.75
CA VAL A 22 13.68 -7.91 -0.52
C VAL A 22 15.15 -7.54 -0.49
N SER A 23 15.59 -6.98 0.63
CA SER A 23 16.99 -6.67 0.86
C SER A 23 17.32 -6.98 2.31
N GLY A 24 18.17 -7.97 2.55
CA GLY A 24 18.48 -8.44 3.92
C GLY A 24 17.23 -8.92 4.61
N ASN A 25 16.96 -8.38 5.79
CA ASN A 25 15.81 -8.74 6.61
C ASN A 25 14.60 -7.86 6.39
N PHE A 26 14.63 -7.01 5.35
CA PHE A 26 13.56 -6.07 5.07
C PHE A 26 12.99 -6.29 3.68
N ILE A 27 11.71 -5.98 3.55
CA ILE A 27 11.05 -5.85 2.26
C ILE A 27 10.59 -4.40 2.12
N PHE A 28 10.91 -3.80 0.99
CA PHE A 28 10.50 -2.44 0.66
C PHE A 28 9.45 -2.50 -0.43
N LEU A 29 8.28 -1.93 -0.18
CA LEU A 29 7.19 -1.92 -1.15
C LEU A 29 7.13 -0.55 -1.83
N SER A 30 6.89 -0.57 -3.13
CA SER A 30 6.60 0.66 -3.86
C SER A 30 5.23 1.20 -3.43
N GLY A 31 4.98 2.47 -3.71
CA GLY A 31 3.72 3.09 -3.36
C GLY A 31 2.54 2.37 -4.00
N GLN A 32 1.49 2.15 -3.22
CA GLN A 32 0.25 1.56 -3.69
C GLN A 32 -0.85 2.61 -3.65
N VAL A 33 -1.59 2.68 -4.75
CA VAL A 33 -2.75 3.56 -4.85
C VAL A 33 -4.03 2.74 -4.75
N GLY A 34 -5.15 3.41 -4.58
CA GLY A 34 -6.44 2.76 -4.40
C GLY A 34 -7.06 2.29 -5.72
N ARG A 35 -6.35 1.46 -6.46
CA ARG A 35 -6.78 0.91 -7.74
C ARG A 35 -6.64 -0.60 -7.72
N LYS A 36 -7.66 -1.30 -8.23
CA LYS A 36 -7.59 -2.76 -8.36
C LYS A 36 -6.64 -3.15 -9.47
N HIS A 37 -6.07 -4.35 -9.37
CA HIS A 37 -5.10 -4.85 -10.35
C HIS A 37 -5.65 -4.95 -11.77
N ASP A 38 -6.97 -5.11 -11.91
CA ASP A 38 -7.65 -5.28 -13.20
C ASP A 38 -8.46 -4.04 -13.61
N ALA A 39 -8.28 -2.92 -12.94
CA ALA A 39 -8.99 -1.68 -13.22
C ALA A 39 -8.06 -0.59 -13.72
N THR A 40 -8.60 0.38 -14.47
CA THR A 40 -7.86 1.54 -14.94
C THR A 40 -8.05 2.76 -14.04
N ASP A 41 -9.17 2.81 -13.31
CA ASP A 41 -9.53 3.95 -12.47
C ASP A 41 -9.34 3.64 -10.99
N LEU A 42 -9.11 4.69 -10.20
CA LEU A 42 -9.09 4.59 -8.74
C LEU A 42 -10.50 4.27 -8.22
N GLU A 43 -10.55 3.65 -7.04
CA GLU A 43 -11.81 3.47 -6.32
C GLU A 43 -12.39 4.83 -5.93
N ASN A 44 -13.70 4.87 -5.67
CA ASN A 44 -14.40 6.10 -5.34
C ASN A 44 -14.26 6.43 -3.85
N GLY A 45 -13.76 7.63 -3.58
CA GLY A 45 -13.66 8.16 -2.23
C GLY A 45 -12.44 7.66 -1.47
N VAL A 46 -12.06 8.40 -0.43
CA VAL A 46 -10.83 8.14 0.31
C VAL A 46 -10.90 6.82 1.08
N ALA A 47 -12.07 6.46 1.61
CA ALA A 47 -12.21 5.21 2.36
C ALA A 47 -11.95 4.00 1.46
N GLU A 48 -12.57 3.96 0.28
CA GLU A 48 -12.40 2.84 -0.65
C GLU A 48 -11.02 2.83 -1.28
N GLN A 49 -10.45 4.00 -1.57
CA GLN A 49 -9.07 4.08 -2.05
C GLN A 49 -8.09 3.57 -1.01
N THR A 50 -8.29 3.92 0.25
CA THR A 50 -7.43 3.45 1.35
C THR A 50 -7.54 1.93 1.50
N ARG A 51 -8.77 1.41 1.49
CA ARG A 51 -9.00 -0.04 1.58
C ARG A 51 -8.29 -0.78 0.46
N GLN A 52 -8.44 -0.31 -0.77
CA GLN A 52 -7.84 -0.98 -1.92
C GLN A 52 -6.32 -0.89 -1.90
N ALA A 53 -5.76 0.25 -1.48
CA ALA A 53 -4.30 0.38 -1.35
C ALA A 53 -3.75 -0.63 -0.34
N ILE A 54 -4.45 -0.82 0.79
CA ILE A 54 -4.05 -1.79 1.81
C ILE A 54 -4.17 -3.21 1.28
N LEU A 55 -5.23 -3.53 0.53
CA LEU A 55 -5.38 -4.84 -0.09
C LEU A 55 -4.26 -5.12 -1.09
N ASN A 56 -3.82 -4.11 -1.83
CA ASN A 56 -2.70 -4.24 -2.74
C ASN A 56 -1.40 -4.54 -1.98
N ILE A 57 -1.18 -3.86 -0.86
CA ILE A 57 -0.01 -4.14 0.01
C ILE A 57 -0.07 -5.58 0.51
N LYS A 58 -1.23 -6.04 0.98
CA LYS A 58 -1.40 -7.42 1.44
C LYS A 58 -1.06 -8.42 0.34
N ALA A 59 -1.49 -8.14 -0.90
CA ALA A 59 -1.22 -9.03 -2.02
C ALA A 59 0.27 -9.17 -2.29
N VAL A 60 1.02 -8.07 -2.24
CA VAL A 60 2.47 -8.12 -2.45
C VAL A 60 3.17 -8.84 -1.29
N LEU A 61 2.76 -8.55 -0.05
CA LEU A 61 3.32 -9.22 1.13
C LEU A 61 3.07 -10.72 1.11
N ALA A 62 1.90 -11.14 0.64
CA ALA A 62 1.54 -12.55 0.58
C ALA A 62 2.48 -13.37 -0.31
N GLU A 63 3.10 -12.75 -1.30
CA GLU A 63 4.09 -13.44 -2.16
C GLU A 63 5.31 -13.92 -1.36
N LYS A 64 5.53 -13.33 -0.17
CA LYS A 64 6.61 -13.73 0.74
C LYS A 64 6.07 -14.33 2.04
N ASN A 65 4.82 -14.76 2.05
CA ASN A 65 4.14 -15.31 3.22
C ASN A 65 4.13 -14.33 4.41
N LEU A 66 4.07 -13.04 4.11
CA LEU A 66 4.00 -11.99 5.11
C LEU A 66 2.59 -11.43 5.20
N THR A 67 2.30 -10.81 6.33
CA THR A 67 1.01 -10.17 6.58
C THR A 67 1.21 -8.72 6.99
N LEU A 68 0.12 -7.99 7.21
CA LEU A 68 0.19 -6.62 7.68
C LEU A 68 0.87 -6.50 9.06
N ASP A 69 0.86 -7.57 9.85
CA ASP A 69 1.55 -7.59 11.15
C ASP A 69 3.06 -7.42 11.01
N ASN A 70 3.60 -7.69 9.84
CA ASN A 70 5.04 -7.53 9.57
C ASN A 70 5.42 -6.11 9.17
N VAL A 71 4.44 -5.21 9.00
CA VAL A 71 4.72 -3.83 8.62
C VAL A 71 5.31 -3.08 9.82
N VAL A 72 6.49 -2.49 9.63
CA VAL A 72 7.17 -1.73 10.68
C VAL A 72 7.12 -0.22 10.44
N LYS A 73 6.85 0.20 9.22
CA LYS A 73 6.71 1.61 8.88
C LYS A 73 5.85 1.76 7.63
N SER A 74 4.97 2.74 7.64
CA SER A 74 4.19 3.12 6.45
C SER A 74 4.14 4.64 6.35
N THR A 75 4.08 5.11 5.10
CA THR A 75 3.93 6.53 4.78
C THR A 75 2.72 6.69 3.90
N VAL A 76 1.89 7.68 4.19
CA VAL A 76 0.66 7.95 3.43
C VAL A 76 0.72 9.36 2.87
N PHE A 77 0.37 9.49 1.59
CA PHE A 77 0.22 10.78 0.93
C PHE A 77 -1.26 11.01 0.62
N LEU A 78 -1.79 12.11 1.12
CA LEU A 78 -3.18 12.50 0.89
C LEU A 78 -3.22 13.77 0.04
N ALA A 79 -4.16 13.82 -0.91
CA ALA A 79 -4.39 15.04 -1.67
C ALA A 79 -4.99 16.13 -0.78
N ASP A 80 -5.82 15.74 0.20
CA ASP A 80 -6.46 16.66 1.14
C ASP A 80 -6.30 16.11 2.55
N MET A 81 -5.65 16.88 3.43
CA MET A 81 -5.43 16.47 4.82
C MET A 81 -6.72 16.37 5.64
N ASN A 82 -7.82 16.96 5.14
CA ASN A 82 -9.13 16.79 5.77
C ASN A 82 -9.63 15.33 5.67
N ASP A 83 -9.06 14.54 4.79
CA ASP A 83 -9.38 13.12 4.65
C ASP A 83 -8.62 12.22 5.62
N PHE A 84 -7.77 12.80 6.47
CA PHE A 84 -6.92 12.00 7.36
C PHE A 84 -7.74 11.10 8.29
N ALA A 85 -8.77 11.64 8.91
CA ALA A 85 -9.56 10.86 9.89
C ALA A 85 -10.22 9.65 9.23
N GLU A 86 -10.79 9.83 8.04
CA GLU A 86 -11.45 8.75 7.30
C GLU A 86 -10.43 7.72 6.84
N MET A 87 -9.31 8.16 6.28
CA MET A 87 -8.23 7.28 5.88
C MET A 87 -7.71 6.47 7.08
N ASN A 88 -7.45 7.14 8.19
CA ASN A 88 -6.89 6.50 9.38
C ASN A 88 -7.85 5.47 9.98
N ALA A 89 -9.16 5.77 9.97
CA ALA A 89 -10.15 4.82 10.48
C ALA A 89 -10.14 3.51 9.69
N VAL A 90 -10.05 3.59 8.37
CA VAL A 90 -9.94 2.39 7.52
C VAL A 90 -8.62 1.67 7.78
N SER A 91 -7.52 2.41 7.83
CA SER A 91 -6.19 1.83 8.02
C SER A 91 -6.09 1.06 9.33
N VAL A 92 -6.59 1.64 10.42
CA VAL A 92 -6.54 1.00 11.75
C VAL A 92 -7.42 -0.25 11.80
N SER A 93 -8.49 -0.31 11.00
CA SER A 93 -9.36 -1.49 10.96
C SER A 93 -8.65 -2.73 10.40
N TYR A 94 -7.52 -2.55 9.73
CA TYR A 94 -6.71 -3.64 9.21
C TYR A 94 -5.50 -3.90 10.14
N THR A 95 -5.75 -4.66 11.23
CA THR A 95 -4.73 -5.10 12.19
C THR A 95 -3.99 -3.93 12.85
N HIS A 96 -4.72 -2.84 13.15
CA HIS A 96 -4.17 -1.64 13.79
C HIS A 96 -3.01 -1.01 12.99
N LEU A 97 -3.03 -1.18 11.66
CA LEU A 97 -2.06 -0.56 10.79
C LEU A 97 -2.24 0.96 10.82
N ARG A 98 -1.22 1.68 11.24
CA ARG A 98 -1.23 3.14 11.32
C ARG A 98 -0.21 3.73 10.38
N ALA A 99 -0.54 4.90 9.81
CA ALA A 99 0.44 5.67 9.09
C ALA A 99 1.45 6.21 10.11
N HIS A 100 2.72 5.88 9.93
CA HIS A 100 3.81 6.41 10.75
C HIS A 100 4.18 7.81 10.29
N GLU A 101 3.84 8.12 9.06
CA GLU A 101 4.12 9.39 8.44
C GLU A 101 3.03 9.71 7.44
N THR A 102 2.41 10.88 7.55
CA THR A 102 1.36 11.32 6.64
C THR A 102 1.75 12.67 6.06
N SER A 103 1.71 12.79 4.74
CA SER A 103 2.06 14.01 4.04
C SER A 103 0.99 14.37 3.03
N ARG A 104 0.83 15.67 2.83
CA ARG A 104 -0.02 16.18 1.77
C ARG A 104 0.72 16.08 0.44
N ASN A 105 0.02 15.56 -0.56
CA ASN A 105 0.54 15.52 -1.92
C ASN A 105 0.20 16.86 -2.60
N LEU A 106 1.21 17.59 -2.97
CA LEU A 106 1.06 18.91 -3.60
C LEU A 106 1.03 18.82 -5.13
#